data_f1fbe72baa5aba9106570dbcc5150fad
#
_entry.id   f1fbe72baa5aba9106570dbcc5150fad
#
_cell.length_a   1.000
_cell.length_b   1.000
_cell.length_c   1.000
_cell.angle_alpha   90.00
_cell.angle_beta   90.00
_cell.angle_gamma   90.00
#
_symmetry.space_group_name_H-M   'P 1'
#
loop_
_entity.id
_entity.type
_entity.pdbx_description
1 polymer ?
#
loop_
_entity_poly.entity_id
_entity_poly.type
_entity_poly.pdbx_seq_one_letter_code
_entity_poly.pdbx_strand_id
1 'polypeptide(L)'
;SGITPSVMFGHRTGNMDVQAATENQGLRMAEQFLHTSLHIAENKHIAVPDEADSGTAPDPAAVRLELWLASVREQLGTPASLERAINACEKVYDVVPDDILRTHVATRLGTQYTLLGKAGHGVAWLDRAMKLGGTQTSTSEAVDALLARRIPVLAPRDERTTLSILQTLSALHAHQPQGLHQALRTQLAALRLASAAASPTPTSRDGVLHRLWVEQKQSVLAMHVAETLYALKPRRSRIIARLWPSLVDAQPSQYGLVGPTLRGPYAQSRTWLTTARDRAASVCDQLTHPDDAQAQQIQHEAEYVVREATRLLQALDTRT
;
A
#
# COMPACT_ATOMS: atom_id res chain seq x y z
N SER A 1 -18.43 -22.73 -8.36
CA SER A 1 -18.09 -22.24 -7.03
C SER A 1 -16.87 -21.35 -7.16
N GLY A 2 -17.11 -20.04 -7.37
CA GLY A 2 -16.07 -19.04 -7.50
C GLY A 2 -15.71 -18.53 -6.12
N ILE A 3 -14.47 -18.75 -5.69
CA ILE A 3 -13.88 -18.04 -4.56
C ILE A 3 -13.34 -16.73 -5.13
N THR A 4 -14.06 -15.64 -4.88
CA THR A 4 -13.52 -14.29 -5.04
C THR A 4 -12.36 -14.14 -4.05
N PRO A 5 -11.20 -13.64 -4.47
CA PRO A 5 -10.12 -13.32 -3.53
C PRO A 5 -10.61 -12.17 -2.63
N SER A 6 -10.96 -12.52 -1.40
CA SER A 6 -11.25 -11.57 -0.32
C SER A 6 -9.93 -10.99 0.17
N VAL A 7 -9.34 -10.15 -0.65
CA VAL A 7 -8.08 -9.50 -0.36
C VAL A 7 -8.38 -8.24 0.44
N MET A 8 -7.85 -8.16 1.62
CA MET A 8 -7.58 -6.97 2.43
C MET A 8 -8.71 -6.27 3.19
N PHE A 9 -9.89 -6.83 3.34
CA PHE A 9 -10.78 -6.31 4.39
C PHE A 9 -11.31 -7.48 5.19
N GLY A 10 -10.81 -7.61 6.44
CA GLY A 10 -11.09 -8.72 7.33
C GLY A 10 -12.58 -8.99 7.48
N HIS A 11 -13.04 -10.11 6.95
CA HIS A 11 -14.31 -10.69 7.36
C HIS A 11 -14.17 -11.26 8.78
N ARG A 12 -14.56 -10.46 9.74
CA ARG A 12 -14.88 -10.91 11.09
C ARG A 12 -16.34 -11.37 11.13
N THR A 13 -16.60 -12.60 11.40
CA THR A 13 -17.94 -13.12 11.64
C THR A 13 -18.22 -13.20 13.15
N GLY A 14 -19.38 -12.76 13.55
CA GLY A 14 -20.05 -13.25 14.76
C GLY A 14 -20.33 -12.29 15.91
N ASN A 15 -19.65 -11.15 16.11
CA ASN A 15 -20.04 -10.10 17.06
C ASN A 15 -19.93 -8.69 16.45
N MET A 16 -20.03 -8.65 15.16
CA MET A 16 -19.58 -7.56 14.32
C MET A 16 -20.61 -6.53 14.00
N ASP A 17 -21.88 -6.88 14.00
CA ASP A 17 -22.91 -5.93 13.59
C ASP A 17 -23.03 -4.75 14.57
N VAL A 18 -22.86 -5.03 15.88
CA VAL A 18 -22.92 -3.98 16.90
C VAL A 18 -21.64 -3.15 16.93
N GLN A 19 -20.47 -3.78 16.82
CA GLN A 19 -19.18 -3.07 16.81
C GLN A 19 -18.98 -2.28 15.52
N ALA A 20 -19.32 -2.86 14.37
CA ALA A 20 -19.30 -2.16 13.07
C ALA A 20 -20.33 -1.03 13.01
N ALA A 21 -21.51 -1.19 13.62
CA ALA A 21 -22.51 -0.12 13.72
C ALA A 21 -22.00 1.03 14.60
N THR A 22 -21.32 0.72 15.71
CA THR A 22 -20.76 1.72 16.63
C THR A 22 -19.57 2.46 15.99
N GLU A 23 -18.67 1.73 15.31
CA GLU A 23 -17.56 2.32 14.54
C GLU A 23 -18.07 3.23 13.42
N ASN A 24 -19.08 2.81 12.65
CA ASN A 24 -19.71 3.62 11.61
C ASN A 24 -20.40 4.87 12.19
N GLN A 25 -20.99 4.79 13.38
CA GLN A 25 -21.58 5.93 14.04
C GLN A 25 -20.50 6.94 14.48
N GLY A 26 -19.39 6.47 15.02
CA GLY A 26 -18.23 7.30 15.38
C GLY A 26 -17.66 8.03 14.16
N LEU A 27 -17.50 7.32 13.02
CA LEU A 27 -17.04 7.93 11.77
C LEU A 27 -18.00 8.98 11.22
N ARG A 28 -19.32 8.76 11.30
CA ARG A 28 -20.32 9.77 10.88
C ARG A 28 -20.29 11.01 11.77
N MET A 29 -20.13 10.84 13.07
CA MET A 29 -19.95 11.98 13.99
C MET A 29 -18.65 12.75 13.69
N ALA A 30 -17.56 12.05 13.40
CA ALA A 30 -16.31 12.67 12.98
C ALA A 30 -16.45 13.43 11.64
N GLU A 31 -17.17 12.87 10.66
CA GLU A 31 -17.50 13.56 9.41
C GLU A 31 -18.27 14.86 9.66
N GLN A 32 -19.30 14.81 10.49
CA GLN A 32 -20.10 16.00 10.84
C GLN A 32 -19.26 17.06 11.55
N PHE A 33 -18.44 16.65 12.51
CA PHE A 33 -17.58 17.57 13.25
C PHE A 33 -16.57 18.27 12.32
N LEU A 34 -15.88 17.51 11.46
CA LEU A 34 -14.91 18.07 10.51
C LEU A 34 -15.56 18.98 9.48
N HIS A 35 -16.75 18.61 8.98
CA HIS A 35 -17.53 19.45 8.07
C HIS A 35 -17.95 20.78 8.73
N THR A 36 -18.42 20.72 9.99
CA THR A 36 -18.75 21.92 10.75
C THR A 36 -17.51 22.79 10.99
N SER A 37 -16.36 22.17 11.27
CA SER A 37 -15.10 22.89 11.46
C SER A 37 -14.64 23.63 10.19
N LEU A 38 -14.79 23.02 9.02
CA LEU A 38 -14.52 23.67 7.73
C LEU A 38 -15.48 24.84 7.49
N HIS A 39 -16.77 24.65 7.73
CA HIS A 39 -17.76 25.74 7.59
C HIS A 39 -17.49 26.91 8.54
N ILE A 40 -17.02 26.66 9.76
CA ILE A 40 -16.58 27.71 10.68
C ILE A 40 -15.34 28.44 10.13
N ALA A 41 -14.39 27.71 9.53
CA ALA A 41 -13.22 28.30 8.89
C ALA A 41 -13.61 29.23 7.73
N GLU A 42 -14.49 28.78 6.85
CA GLU A 42 -15.07 29.59 5.76
C GLU A 42 -15.71 30.88 6.29
N ASN A 43 -16.58 30.77 7.31
CA ASN A 43 -17.23 31.93 7.93
C ASN A 43 -16.27 32.92 8.60
N LYS A 44 -15.06 32.46 8.96
CA LYS A 44 -13.98 33.30 9.51
C LYS A 44 -13.02 33.80 8.44
N HIS A 45 -13.37 33.68 7.16
CA HIS A 45 -12.53 34.07 6.01
C HIS A 45 -11.14 33.41 6.03
N ILE A 46 -11.03 32.20 6.59
CA ILE A 46 -9.84 31.37 6.44
C ILE A 46 -9.89 30.75 5.04
N ALA A 47 -8.87 30.98 4.23
CA ALA A 47 -8.83 30.50 2.85
C ALA A 47 -8.91 28.95 2.81
N VAL A 48 -10.05 28.42 2.39
CA VAL A 48 -10.30 26.99 2.20
C VAL A 48 -10.02 26.59 0.75
N PRO A 49 -9.77 25.29 0.45
CA PRO A 49 -9.47 24.84 -0.89
C PRO A 49 -10.52 25.18 -1.97
N ASP A 50 -11.77 25.41 -1.59
CA ASP A 50 -12.87 25.79 -2.51
C ASP A 50 -12.78 27.24 -3.00
N GLU A 51 -12.11 28.12 -2.27
CA GLU A 51 -12.00 29.56 -2.60
C GLU A 51 -10.72 29.92 -3.38
N ALA A 52 -9.97 28.91 -3.88
CA ALA A 52 -8.71 29.11 -4.57
C ALA A 52 -8.78 29.94 -5.87
N ASP A 53 -9.97 30.26 -6.37
CA ASP A 53 -10.20 31.21 -7.46
C ASP A 53 -9.76 32.65 -7.12
N SER A 54 -9.49 32.94 -5.86
CA SER A 54 -9.10 34.27 -5.37
C SER A 54 -7.59 34.56 -5.46
N GLY A 55 -6.77 33.64 -5.95
CA GLY A 55 -5.31 33.82 -6.05
C GLY A 55 -4.59 33.77 -4.69
N THR A 56 -5.27 33.47 -3.60
CA THR A 56 -4.74 33.28 -2.26
C THR A 56 -4.43 31.78 -2.03
N ALA A 57 -3.24 31.46 -1.56
CA ALA A 57 -2.92 30.09 -1.17
C ALA A 57 -3.81 29.66 0.02
N PRO A 58 -4.37 28.44 0.02
CA PRO A 58 -5.22 27.97 1.09
C PRO A 58 -4.44 27.84 2.40
N ASP A 59 -5.16 28.04 3.52
CA ASP A 59 -4.55 27.87 4.85
C ASP A 59 -4.15 26.40 5.07
N PRO A 60 -2.94 26.13 5.53
CA PRO A 60 -2.47 24.75 5.79
C PRO A 60 -3.32 23.99 6.80
N ALA A 61 -4.02 24.67 7.71
CA ALA A 61 -4.92 24.02 8.66
C ALA A 61 -6.23 23.60 7.96
N ALA A 62 -6.77 24.43 7.06
CA ALA A 62 -7.95 24.09 6.25
C ALA A 62 -7.65 22.91 5.32
N VAL A 63 -6.48 22.88 4.66
CA VAL A 63 -6.02 21.75 3.85
C VAL A 63 -5.96 20.46 4.69
N ARG A 64 -5.44 20.51 5.92
CA ARG A 64 -5.40 19.34 6.81
C ARG A 64 -6.78 18.86 7.22
N LEU A 65 -7.69 19.78 7.53
CA LEU A 65 -9.08 19.44 7.86
C LEU A 65 -9.77 18.73 6.68
N GLU A 66 -9.59 19.23 5.46
CA GLU A 66 -10.15 18.61 4.25
C GLU A 66 -9.59 17.20 4.04
N LEU A 67 -8.29 17.00 4.21
CA LEU A 67 -7.65 15.69 4.11
C LEU A 67 -8.10 14.73 5.22
N TRP A 68 -8.36 15.20 6.44
CA TRP A 68 -8.93 14.39 7.50
C TRP A 68 -10.37 14.01 7.19
N LEU A 69 -11.16 14.94 6.69
CA LEU A 69 -12.53 14.67 6.25
C LEU A 69 -12.56 13.62 5.14
N ALA A 70 -11.64 13.73 4.15
CA ALA A 70 -11.47 12.71 3.13
C ALA A 70 -11.08 11.35 3.73
N SER A 71 -10.23 11.31 4.78
CA SER A 71 -9.87 10.05 5.47
C SER A 71 -11.06 9.38 6.15
N VAL A 72 -11.89 10.15 6.83
CA VAL A 72 -13.10 9.64 7.48
C VAL A 72 -14.08 9.09 6.43
N ARG A 73 -14.23 9.79 5.30
CA ARG A 73 -15.09 9.35 4.18
C ARG A 73 -14.59 8.07 3.52
N GLU A 74 -13.27 7.89 3.40
CA GLU A 74 -12.67 6.63 2.95
C GLU A 74 -13.00 5.47 3.89
N GLN A 75 -12.87 5.69 5.20
CA GLN A 75 -13.16 4.66 6.20
C GLN A 75 -14.64 4.27 6.23
N LEU A 76 -15.55 5.19 5.93
CA LEU A 76 -16.96 4.89 5.73
C LEU A 76 -17.21 3.94 4.54
N GLY A 77 -16.36 3.95 3.51
CA GLY A 77 -16.28 2.97 2.45
C GLY A 77 -17.50 2.88 1.53
N THR A 78 -18.51 3.75 1.67
CA THR A 78 -19.64 3.76 0.74
C THR A 78 -19.24 4.44 -0.57
N PRO A 79 -19.82 4.05 -1.74
CA PRO A 79 -19.50 4.70 -3.02
C PRO A 79 -19.67 6.23 -2.96
N ALA A 80 -20.76 6.71 -2.35
CA ALA A 80 -21.01 8.15 -2.22
C ALA A 80 -20.02 8.86 -1.29
N SER A 81 -19.52 8.18 -0.22
CA SER A 81 -18.50 8.76 0.65
C SER A 81 -17.13 8.77 -0.03
N LEU A 82 -16.81 7.74 -0.82
CA LEU A 82 -15.60 7.68 -1.62
C LEU A 82 -15.56 8.76 -2.71
N GLU A 83 -16.67 9.00 -3.41
CA GLU A 83 -16.75 10.09 -4.38
C GLU A 83 -16.55 11.47 -3.74
N ARG A 84 -17.15 11.70 -2.56
CA ARG A 84 -16.90 12.93 -1.79
C ARG A 84 -15.45 13.05 -1.29
N ALA A 85 -14.80 11.91 -0.94
CA ALA A 85 -13.40 11.90 -0.56
C ALA A 85 -12.49 12.22 -1.77
N ILE A 86 -12.80 11.69 -2.95
CA ILE A 86 -12.08 11.98 -4.19
C ILE A 86 -12.18 13.48 -4.51
N ASN A 87 -13.37 14.04 -4.53
CA ASN A 87 -13.57 15.47 -4.81
C ASN A 87 -12.77 16.36 -3.85
N ALA A 88 -12.75 16.03 -2.55
CA ALA A 88 -11.95 16.73 -1.56
C ALA A 88 -10.44 16.62 -1.85
N CYS A 89 -9.95 15.44 -2.17
CA CYS A 89 -8.55 15.23 -2.52
C CYS A 89 -8.15 15.94 -3.83
N GLU A 90 -9.01 15.94 -4.86
CA GLU A 90 -8.75 16.64 -6.12
C GLU A 90 -8.62 18.15 -5.91
N LYS A 91 -9.53 18.77 -5.15
CA LYS A 91 -9.45 20.18 -4.76
C LYS A 91 -8.13 20.50 -4.07
N VAL A 92 -7.75 19.70 -3.07
CA VAL A 92 -6.47 19.88 -2.37
C VAL A 92 -5.29 19.74 -3.32
N TYR A 93 -5.31 18.76 -4.23
CA TYR A 93 -4.23 18.54 -5.20
C TYR A 93 -3.99 19.74 -6.10
N ASP A 94 -5.06 20.39 -6.55
CA ASP A 94 -4.99 21.52 -7.50
C ASP A 94 -4.45 22.80 -6.84
N VAL A 95 -4.69 23.01 -5.55
CA VAL A 95 -4.34 24.26 -4.86
C VAL A 95 -3.05 24.18 -4.04
N VAL A 96 -2.56 22.99 -3.71
CA VAL A 96 -1.36 22.83 -2.88
C VAL A 96 -0.11 22.94 -3.73
N PRO A 97 0.84 23.88 -3.44
CA PRO A 97 2.07 24.04 -4.20
C PRO A 97 3.15 23.01 -3.84
N ASP A 98 3.05 22.34 -2.68
CA ASP A 98 4.05 21.39 -2.21
C ASP A 98 3.94 20.05 -2.95
N ASP A 99 4.93 19.72 -3.76
CA ASP A 99 4.99 18.50 -4.55
C ASP A 99 4.95 17.23 -3.70
N ILE A 100 5.37 17.29 -2.46
CA ILE A 100 5.35 16.17 -1.53
C ILE A 100 3.93 15.86 -1.13
N LEU A 101 3.19 16.88 -0.69
CA LEU A 101 1.79 16.72 -0.33
C LEU A 101 0.97 16.34 -1.57
N ARG A 102 1.25 16.93 -2.73
CA ARG A 102 0.64 16.55 -4.01
C ARG A 102 0.88 15.07 -4.34
N THR A 103 2.10 14.57 -4.13
CA THR A 103 2.42 13.14 -4.35
C THR A 103 1.61 12.24 -3.43
N HIS A 104 1.49 12.59 -2.14
CA HIS A 104 0.66 11.84 -1.20
C HIS A 104 -0.82 11.85 -1.58
N VAL A 105 -1.34 13.02 -1.94
CA VAL A 105 -2.74 13.17 -2.37
C VAL A 105 -3.00 12.39 -3.66
N ALA A 106 -2.10 12.45 -4.64
CA ALA A 106 -2.21 11.69 -5.89
C ALA A 106 -2.18 10.16 -5.65
N THR A 107 -1.31 9.69 -4.75
CA THR A 107 -1.27 8.26 -4.37
C THR A 107 -2.59 7.83 -3.72
N ARG A 108 -3.15 8.68 -2.87
CA ARG A 108 -4.42 8.45 -2.21
C ARG A 108 -5.59 8.44 -3.19
N LEU A 109 -5.63 9.37 -4.15
CA LEU A 109 -6.59 9.37 -5.25
C LEU A 109 -6.51 8.08 -6.06
N GLY A 110 -5.30 7.59 -6.34
CA GLY A 110 -5.10 6.28 -6.98
C GLY A 110 -5.78 5.15 -6.22
N THR A 111 -5.68 5.13 -4.89
CA THR A 111 -6.34 4.15 -4.02
C THR A 111 -7.86 4.30 -4.04
N GLN A 112 -8.36 5.52 -3.89
CA GLN A 112 -9.82 5.81 -3.86
C GLN A 112 -10.50 5.42 -5.17
N TYR A 113 -9.91 5.77 -6.31
CA TYR A 113 -10.42 5.37 -7.62
C TYR A 113 -10.38 3.86 -7.83
N THR A 114 -9.38 3.17 -7.25
CA THR A 114 -9.32 1.70 -7.24
C THR A 114 -10.49 1.11 -6.47
N LEU A 115 -10.79 1.63 -5.28
CA LEU A 115 -11.92 1.18 -4.45
C LEU A 115 -13.27 1.41 -5.13
N LEU A 116 -13.41 2.45 -5.94
CA LEU A 116 -14.59 2.68 -6.78
C LEU A 116 -14.65 1.82 -8.05
N GLY A 117 -13.66 0.96 -8.29
CA GLY A 117 -13.58 0.14 -9.51
C GLY A 117 -13.19 0.92 -10.78
N LYS A 118 -12.81 2.20 -10.66
CA LYS A 118 -12.39 3.07 -11.77
C LYS A 118 -10.86 2.94 -12.01
N ALA A 119 -10.42 1.72 -12.34
CA ALA A 119 -9.00 1.37 -12.39
C ALA A 119 -8.15 2.26 -13.33
N GLY A 120 -8.67 2.67 -14.48
CA GLY A 120 -7.95 3.56 -15.40
C GLY A 120 -7.61 4.92 -14.79
N HIS A 121 -8.55 5.51 -14.03
CA HIS A 121 -8.30 6.75 -13.31
C HIS A 121 -7.29 6.51 -12.17
N GLY A 122 -7.40 5.38 -11.47
CA GLY A 122 -6.43 5.00 -10.44
C GLY A 122 -5.00 4.95 -10.95
N VAL A 123 -4.77 4.29 -12.10
CA VAL A 123 -3.43 4.24 -12.76
C VAL A 123 -2.95 5.65 -13.13
N ALA A 124 -3.82 6.48 -13.74
CA ALA A 124 -3.44 7.83 -14.13
C ALA A 124 -2.99 8.70 -12.96
N TRP A 125 -3.65 8.56 -11.79
CA TRP A 125 -3.25 9.26 -10.57
C TRP A 125 -1.94 8.71 -9.98
N LEU A 126 -1.73 7.39 -10.01
CA LEU A 126 -0.46 6.79 -9.59
C LEU A 126 0.72 7.19 -10.51
N ASP A 127 0.48 7.34 -11.81
CA ASP A 127 1.47 7.87 -12.76
C ASP A 127 1.84 9.32 -12.43
N ARG A 128 0.86 10.17 -12.07
CA ARG A 128 1.13 11.53 -11.61
C ARG A 128 1.94 11.53 -10.31
N ALA A 129 1.57 10.69 -9.34
CA ALA A 129 2.30 10.55 -8.10
C ALA A 129 3.76 10.11 -8.34
N MET A 130 3.99 9.17 -9.24
CA MET A 130 5.32 8.67 -9.58
C MET A 130 6.21 9.77 -10.18
N LYS A 131 5.66 10.59 -11.10
CA LYS A 131 6.37 11.70 -11.71
C LYS A 131 6.75 12.79 -10.70
N LEU A 132 5.86 13.11 -9.76
CA LEU A 132 6.11 14.08 -8.69
C LEU A 132 7.12 13.54 -7.66
N GLY A 133 7.13 12.24 -7.39
CA GLY A 133 8.00 11.57 -6.42
C GLY A 133 9.46 11.40 -6.85
N GLY A 134 9.93 12.18 -7.83
CA GLY A 134 11.35 12.26 -8.19
C GLY A 134 11.82 11.25 -9.25
N THR A 135 11.02 10.26 -9.63
CA THR A 135 11.43 9.28 -10.65
C THR A 135 11.26 9.79 -12.09
N GLN A 136 10.44 10.81 -12.31
CA GLN A 136 10.07 11.40 -13.62
C GLN A 136 9.60 10.38 -14.68
N THR A 137 9.31 9.15 -14.26
CA THR A 137 8.89 8.04 -15.12
C THR A 137 7.44 7.65 -14.85
N SER A 138 6.81 6.99 -15.82
CA SER A 138 5.51 6.34 -15.56
C SER A 138 5.66 5.13 -14.66
N THR A 139 4.57 4.69 -14.03
CA THR A 139 4.58 3.48 -13.19
C THR A 139 5.00 2.24 -13.98
N SER A 140 4.61 2.13 -15.24
CA SER A 140 4.98 1.01 -16.12
C SER A 140 6.47 1.00 -16.41
N GLU A 141 7.05 2.15 -16.77
CA GLU A 141 8.49 2.28 -17.03
C GLU A 141 9.32 1.99 -15.77
N ALA A 142 8.87 2.46 -14.60
CA ALA A 142 9.53 2.17 -13.33
C ALA A 142 9.52 0.67 -13.02
N VAL A 143 8.38 -0.01 -13.21
CA VAL A 143 8.28 -1.47 -13.04
C VAL A 143 9.23 -2.20 -13.98
N ASP A 144 9.28 -1.84 -15.26
CA ASP A 144 10.14 -2.48 -16.24
C ASP A 144 11.64 -2.22 -15.95
N ALA A 145 12.00 -1.01 -15.53
CA ALA A 145 13.37 -0.68 -15.12
C ALA A 145 13.81 -1.52 -13.91
N LEU A 146 12.97 -1.63 -12.88
CA LEU A 146 13.26 -2.43 -11.68
C LEU A 146 13.36 -3.92 -12.01
N LEU A 147 12.49 -4.45 -12.88
CA LEU A 147 12.57 -5.83 -13.34
C LEU A 147 13.81 -6.07 -14.20
N ALA A 148 14.32 -5.07 -14.90
CA ALA A 148 15.60 -5.11 -15.62
C ALA A 148 16.83 -4.83 -14.71
N ARG A 149 16.67 -4.84 -13.38
CA ARG A 149 17.69 -4.54 -12.36
C ARG A 149 18.31 -3.13 -12.48
N ARG A 150 17.63 -2.21 -13.12
CA ARG A 150 17.98 -0.79 -13.14
C ARG A 150 17.35 -0.11 -11.94
N ILE A 151 18.03 -0.19 -10.79
CA ILE A 151 17.53 0.33 -9.53
C ILE A 151 17.99 1.78 -9.42
N PRO A 152 17.05 2.74 -9.30
CA PRO A 152 17.42 4.14 -9.11
C PRO A 152 18.00 4.34 -7.70
N VAL A 153 18.97 5.25 -7.57
CA VAL A 153 19.42 5.73 -6.27
C VAL A 153 18.44 6.81 -5.83
N LEU A 154 17.63 6.51 -4.82
CA LEU A 154 16.60 7.41 -4.29
C LEU A 154 16.96 7.84 -2.87
N ALA A 155 16.51 9.02 -2.47
CA ALA A 155 16.53 9.41 -1.07
C ALA A 155 15.53 8.53 -0.27
N PRO A 156 15.75 8.30 1.03
CA PRO A 156 14.88 7.43 1.85
C PRO A 156 13.39 7.79 1.80
N ARG A 157 13.09 9.05 1.60
CA ARG A 157 11.72 9.55 1.43
C ARG A 157 11.12 9.14 0.10
N ASP A 158 11.86 9.32 -0.99
CA ASP A 158 11.40 8.99 -2.34
C ASP A 158 11.28 7.47 -2.50
N GLU A 159 12.13 6.69 -1.82
CA GLU A 159 11.98 5.24 -1.71
C GLU A 159 10.66 4.85 -1.06
N ARG A 160 10.31 5.47 0.08
CA ARG A 160 9.03 5.21 0.77
C ARG A 160 7.85 5.54 -0.15
N THR A 161 7.90 6.66 -0.83
CA THR A 161 6.86 7.11 -1.75
C THR A 161 6.72 6.13 -2.92
N THR A 162 7.82 5.81 -3.58
CA THR A 162 7.82 4.88 -4.73
C THR A 162 7.33 3.49 -4.33
N LEU A 163 7.77 2.96 -3.17
CA LEU A 163 7.29 1.67 -2.65
C LEU A 163 5.78 1.70 -2.37
N SER A 164 5.27 2.78 -1.78
CA SER A 164 3.83 2.94 -1.51
C SER A 164 3.02 2.99 -2.80
N ILE A 165 3.48 3.72 -3.82
CA ILE A 165 2.84 3.78 -5.14
C ILE A 165 2.82 2.40 -5.80
N LEU A 166 3.94 1.68 -5.83
CA LEU A 166 4.02 0.33 -6.40
C LEU A 166 3.14 -0.67 -5.65
N GLN A 167 3.06 -0.57 -4.33
CA GLN A 167 2.15 -1.40 -3.52
C GLN A 167 0.69 -1.13 -3.89
N THR A 168 0.28 0.13 -3.99
CA THR A 168 -1.07 0.53 -4.41
C THR A 168 -1.38 0.05 -5.83
N LEU A 169 -0.43 0.23 -6.76
CA LEU A 169 -0.57 -0.25 -8.14
C LEU A 169 -0.74 -1.76 -8.21
N SER A 170 0.02 -2.51 -7.39
CA SER A 170 -0.11 -3.97 -7.34
C SER A 170 -1.49 -4.42 -6.83
N ALA A 171 -2.02 -3.73 -5.82
CA ALA A 171 -3.37 -3.97 -5.30
C ALA A 171 -4.43 -3.67 -6.38
N LEU A 172 -4.30 -2.54 -7.08
CA LEU A 172 -5.16 -2.17 -8.21
C LEU A 172 -5.19 -3.28 -9.27
N HIS A 173 -4.03 -3.77 -9.69
CA HIS A 173 -3.96 -4.86 -10.66
C HIS A 173 -4.54 -6.17 -10.11
N ALA A 174 -4.36 -6.49 -8.84
CA ALA A 174 -4.90 -7.70 -8.24
C ALA A 174 -6.43 -7.73 -8.23
N HIS A 175 -7.09 -6.57 -8.15
CA HIS A 175 -8.55 -6.45 -8.24
C HIS A 175 -9.11 -6.58 -9.66
N GLN A 176 -8.27 -6.46 -10.70
CA GLN A 176 -8.72 -6.60 -12.08
C GLN A 176 -8.86 -8.07 -12.47
N PRO A 177 -9.89 -8.47 -13.25
CA PRO A 177 -10.15 -9.87 -13.61
C PRO A 177 -8.99 -10.61 -14.30
N GLN A 178 -8.11 -9.87 -14.97
CA GLN A 178 -6.91 -10.41 -15.66
C GLN A 178 -5.61 -9.80 -15.16
N GLY A 179 -5.66 -9.02 -14.09
CA GLY A 179 -4.56 -8.20 -13.59
C GLY A 179 -3.52 -8.94 -12.73
N LEU A 180 -3.77 -10.18 -12.30
CA LEU A 180 -2.88 -10.92 -11.41
C LEU A 180 -1.44 -11.03 -11.93
N HIS A 181 -1.25 -11.10 -13.23
CA HIS A 181 0.08 -11.11 -13.84
C HIS A 181 0.79 -9.76 -13.67
N GLN A 182 0.07 -8.66 -13.90
CA GLN A 182 0.61 -7.31 -13.69
C GLN A 182 0.85 -7.04 -12.20
N ALA A 183 -0.06 -7.50 -11.33
CA ALA A 183 0.13 -7.44 -9.88
C ALA A 183 1.44 -8.13 -9.46
N LEU A 184 1.68 -9.36 -9.91
CA LEU A 184 2.91 -10.10 -9.62
C LEU A 184 4.16 -9.36 -10.12
N ARG A 185 4.15 -8.82 -11.35
CA ARG A 185 5.26 -8.02 -11.89
C ARG A 185 5.56 -6.81 -11.01
N THR A 186 4.53 -6.07 -10.63
CA THR A 186 4.65 -4.87 -9.80
C THR A 186 5.16 -5.22 -8.39
N GLN A 187 4.66 -6.30 -7.78
CA GLN A 187 5.13 -6.78 -6.49
C GLN A 187 6.61 -7.16 -6.51
N LEU A 188 7.07 -7.85 -7.56
CA LEU A 188 8.47 -8.22 -7.72
C LEU A 188 9.36 -7.00 -7.95
N ALA A 189 8.90 -6.02 -8.72
CA ALA A 189 9.60 -4.75 -8.91
C ALA A 189 9.75 -4.01 -7.56
N ALA A 190 8.67 -3.91 -6.78
CA ALA A 190 8.68 -3.29 -5.46
C ALA A 190 9.62 -4.03 -4.48
N LEU A 191 9.63 -5.36 -4.48
CA LEU A 191 10.55 -6.17 -3.66
C LEU A 191 12.00 -5.91 -4.02
N ARG A 192 12.34 -5.75 -5.31
CA ARG A 192 13.71 -5.42 -5.74
C ARG A 192 14.13 -4.04 -5.25
N LEU A 193 13.28 -3.04 -5.37
CA LEU A 193 13.54 -1.72 -4.83
C LEU A 193 13.76 -1.77 -3.32
N ALA A 194 12.87 -2.43 -2.59
CA ALA A 194 12.97 -2.57 -1.13
C ALA A 194 14.22 -3.35 -0.70
N SER A 195 14.65 -4.35 -1.48
CA SER A 195 15.86 -5.11 -1.18
C SER A 195 17.15 -4.30 -1.39
N ALA A 196 17.15 -3.39 -2.34
CA ALA A 196 18.26 -2.45 -2.56
C ALA A 196 18.32 -1.37 -1.48
N ALA A 197 17.17 -0.86 -1.05
CA ALA A 197 17.04 0.14 0.01
C ALA A 197 17.51 -0.37 1.40
N ALA A 198 17.46 -1.67 1.64
CA ALA A 198 17.87 -2.28 2.91
C ALA A 198 19.40 -2.31 3.16
N SER A 199 20.22 -1.84 2.23
CA SER A 199 21.69 -1.72 2.36
C SER A 199 22.09 -0.26 2.55
N PRO A 200 22.63 0.23 3.57
CA PRO A 200 23.69 -0.10 4.52
C PRO A 200 23.25 0.05 5.99
N THR A 201 24.14 -0.35 6.94
CA THR A 201 23.89 -0.16 8.38
C THR A 201 23.68 1.32 8.73
N PRO A 202 22.45 1.70 9.13
CA PRO A 202 22.16 3.10 9.42
C PRO A 202 22.85 3.52 10.73
N THR A 203 23.45 4.69 10.70
CA THR A 203 24.10 5.30 11.87
C THR A 203 23.21 6.23 12.66
N SER A 204 22.03 6.58 12.10
CA SER A 204 21.06 7.48 12.73
C SER A 204 19.76 6.74 13.10
N ARG A 205 19.02 7.28 14.09
CA ARG A 205 17.70 6.76 14.49
C ARG A 205 16.72 6.72 13.32
N ASP A 206 16.66 7.79 12.54
CA ASP A 206 15.76 7.88 11.36
C ASP A 206 16.13 6.84 10.30
N GLY A 207 17.43 6.56 10.14
CA GLY A 207 17.89 5.49 9.25
C GLY A 207 17.49 4.11 9.74
N VAL A 208 17.50 3.86 11.05
CA VAL A 208 17.02 2.60 11.65
C VAL A 208 15.53 2.43 11.39
N LEU A 209 14.74 3.48 11.68
CA LEU A 209 13.28 3.45 11.43
C LEU A 209 12.94 3.29 9.95
N HIS A 210 13.71 3.94 9.06
CA HIS A 210 13.55 3.74 7.63
C HIS A 210 13.82 2.29 7.22
N ARG A 211 14.91 1.70 7.70
CA ARG A 211 15.24 0.28 7.43
C ARG A 211 14.13 -0.66 7.93
N LEU A 212 13.67 -0.49 9.18
CA LEU A 212 12.60 -1.31 9.73
C LEU A 212 11.29 -1.16 8.95
N TRP A 213 10.97 0.06 8.49
CA TRP A 213 9.84 0.31 7.61
C TRP A 213 9.99 -0.45 6.27
N VAL A 214 11.18 -0.42 5.66
CA VAL A 214 11.45 -1.14 4.41
C VAL A 214 11.35 -2.66 4.62
N GLU A 215 11.89 -3.20 5.70
CA GLU A 215 11.79 -4.63 6.05
C GLU A 215 10.33 -5.05 6.27
N GLN A 216 9.53 -4.21 6.94
CA GLN A 216 8.10 -4.43 7.09
C GLN A 216 7.39 -4.41 5.73
N LYS A 217 7.70 -3.46 4.84
CA LYS A 217 7.12 -3.43 3.48
C LYS A 217 7.53 -4.65 2.64
N GLN A 218 8.75 -5.15 2.78
CA GLN A 218 9.16 -6.42 2.17
C GLN A 218 8.32 -7.60 2.66
N SER A 219 7.96 -7.64 3.94
CA SER A 219 7.11 -8.68 4.51
C SER A 219 5.70 -8.64 3.91
N VAL A 220 5.09 -7.46 3.82
CA VAL A 220 3.78 -7.26 3.17
C VAL A 220 3.81 -7.68 1.70
N LEU A 221 4.82 -7.23 0.95
CA LEU A 221 4.97 -7.58 -0.47
C LEU A 221 5.18 -9.08 -0.67
N ALA A 222 5.95 -9.74 0.20
CA ALA A 222 6.14 -11.19 0.16
C ALA A 222 4.82 -11.95 0.39
N MET A 223 3.98 -11.48 1.30
CA MET A 223 2.65 -12.02 1.53
C MET A 223 1.76 -11.85 0.28
N HIS A 224 1.75 -10.66 -0.33
CA HIS A 224 0.97 -10.42 -1.55
C HIS A 224 1.47 -11.25 -2.75
N VAL A 225 2.78 -11.47 -2.89
CA VAL A 225 3.33 -12.39 -3.90
C VAL A 225 2.80 -13.79 -3.67
N ALA A 226 2.78 -14.27 -2.42
CA ALA A 226 2.24 -15.59 -2.10
C ALA A 226 0.76 -15.74 -2.49
N GLU A 227 -0.06 -14.75 -2.14
CA GLU A 227 -1.49 -14.71 -2.48
C GLU A 227 -1.70 -14.69 -4.00
N THR A 228 -0.93 -13.86 -4.70
CA THR A 228 -1.02 -13.74 -6.17
C THR A 228 -0.62 -15.05 -6.86
N LEU A 229 0.44 -15.70 -6.40
CA LEU A 229 0.88 -17.02 -6.91
C LEU A 229 -0.18 -18.09 -6.64
N TYR A 230 -0.78 -18.09 -5.46
CA TYR A 230 -1.88 -18.99 -5.12
C TYR A 230 -3.10 -18.78 -6.03
N ALA A 231 -3.46 -17.53 -6.32
CA ALA A 231 -4.59 -17.17 -7.16
C ALA A 231 -4.36 -17.50 -8.65
N LEU A 232 -3.12 -17.48 -9.13
CA LEU A 232 -2.77 -17.73 -10.54
C LEU A 232 -3.03 -19.17 -10.99
N LYS A 233 -3.26 -20.12 -10.12
CA LYS A 233 -3.56 -21.54 -10.38
C LYS A 233 -2.59 -22.25 -11.37
N PRO A 234 -2.40 -23.58 -11.31
CA PRO A 234 -1.38 -24.29 -12.12
C PRO A 234 -1.55 -24.17 -13.65
N ARG A 235 -2.75 -23.83 -14.13
CA ARG A 235 -3.01 -23.70 -15.58
C ARG A 235 -2.25 -22.55 -16.28
N ARG A 236 -1.63 -21.62 -15.53
CA ARG A 236 -0.85 -20.49 -16.08
C ARG A 236 0.65 -20.62 -15.83
N SER A 237 1.18 -21.81 -15.74
CA SER A 237 2.60 -22.11 -15.49
C SER A 237 3.58 -21.35 -16.40
N ARG A 238 3.21 -21.07 -17.67
CA ARG A 238 4.06 -20.31 -18.61
C ARG A 238 4.35 -18.88 -18.14
N ILE A 239 3.40 -18.25 -17.45
CA ILE A 239 3.54 -16.88 -16.91
C ILE A 239 4.51 -16.91 -15.75
N ILE A 240 4.35 -17.87 -14.85
CA ILE A 240 5.24 -18.06 -13.70
C ILE A 240 6.65 -18.36 -14.18
N ALA A 241 6.80 -19.22 -15.20
CA ALA A 241 8.10 -19.56 -15.77
C ALA A 241 8.84 -18.33 -16.36
N ARG A 242 8.14 -17.38 -16.98
CA ARG A 242 8.74 -16.12 -17.48
C ARG A 242 9.22 -15.19 -16.37
N LEU A 243 8.51 -15.17 -15.24
CA LEU A 243 8.85 -14.33 -14.09
C LEU A 243 9.78 -15.06 -13.10
N TRP A 244 10.07 -16.36 -13.37
CA TRP A 244 10.88 -17.20 -12.51
C TRP A 244 12.23 -16.59 -12.13
N PRO A 245 13.04 -16.07 -13.06
CA PRO A 245 14.30 -15.42 -12.71
C PRO A 245 14.10 -14.27 -11.72
N SER A 246 13.03 -13.48 -11.91
CA SER A 246 12.69 -12.35 -11.02
C SER A 246 12.22 -12.81 -9.65
N LEU A 247 11.50 -13.93 -9.56
CA LEU A 247 11.08 -14.54 -8.29
C LEU A 247 12.28 -15.05 -7.49
N VAL A 248 13.22 -15.73 -8.16
CA VAL A 248 14.44 -16.26 -7.54
C VAL A 248 15.32 -15.13 -7.04
N ASP A 249 15.50 -14.09 -7.85
CA ASP A 249 16.34 -12.95 -7.51
C ASP A 249 15.77 -12.07 -6.39
N ALA A 250 14.46 -12.04 -6.24
CA ALA A 250 13.80 -11.30 -5.16
C ALA A 250 13.82 -12.04 -3.82
N GLN A 251 14.14 -13.34 -3.81
CA GLN A 251 14.30 -14.09 -2.57
C GLN A 251 15.65 -13.73 -1.92
N PRO A 252 15.66 -13.46 -0.61
CA PRO A 252 16.91 -13.21 0.10
C PRO A 252 17.75 -14.48 0.13
N SER A 253 19.02 -14.34 -0.28
CA SER A 253 20.03 -15.40 -0.30
C SER A 253 20.29 -16.08 1.06
N GLN A 254 19.83 -15.48 2.15
CA GLN A 254 20.00 -15.98 3.51
C GLN A 254 19.29 -17.31 3.81
N TYR A 255 18.29 -17.69 3.01
CA TYR A 255 17.49 -18.89 3.33
C TYR A 255 17.90 -20.15 2.57
N GLY A 256 18.94 -20.11 1.75
CA GLY A 256 19.51 -21.34 1.14
C GLY A 256 18.54 -22.25 0.38
N LEU A 257 17.28 -21.87 0.23
CA LEU A 257 16.16 -22.71 -0.17
C LEU A 257 15.79 -22.61 -1.65
N VAL A 258 16.66 -22.10 -2.48
CA VAL A 258 16.35 -21.97 -3.90
C VAL A 258 17.06 -23.04 -4.71
N GLY A 259 16.53 -24.24 -4.59
CA GLY A 259 16.76 -25.24 -5.62
C GLY A 259 15.59 -25.25 -6.62
N PRO A 260 15.78 -25.72 -7.86
CA PRO A 260 14.73 -25.86 -8.87
C PRO A 260 13.63 -26.88 -8.51
N THR A 261 13.56 -27.29 -7.25
CA THR A 261 12.68 -28.33 -6.72
C THR A 261 11.35 -27.82 -6.16
N LEU A 262 11.06 -26.53 -6.17
CA LEU A 262 9.76 -26.01 -5.76
C LEU A 262 8.69 -26.44 -6.78
N ARG A 263 8.08 -27.61 -6.51
CA ARG A 263 7.07 -28.23 -7.34
C ARG A 263 5.73 -27.53 -7.13
N GLY A 264 5.42 -26.60 -8.03
CA GLY A 264 4.10 -26.00 -8.16
C GLY A 264 3.87 -24.71 -7.36
N PRO A 265 2.82 -23.95 -7.71
CA PRO A 265 2.51 -22.63 -7.16
C PRO A 265 2.19 -22.65 -5.66
N TYR A 266 1.68 -23.75 -5.12
CA TYR A 266 1.39 -23.91 -3.69
C TYR A 266 2.65 -23.94 -2.83
N ALA A 267 3.69 -24.68 -3.27
CA ALA A 267 4.96 -24.75 -2.57
C ALA A 267 5.64 -23.37 -2.58
N GLN A 268 5.55 -22.65 -3.69
CA GLN A 268 6.08 -21.29 -3.81
C GLN A 268 5.34 -20.33 -2.88
N SER A 269 4.01 -20.34 -2.88
CA SER A 269 3.20 -19.52 -1.98
C SER A 269 3.55 -19.79 -0.52
N ARG A 270 3.75 -21.06 -0.14
CA ARG A 270 4.19 -21.42 1.22
C ARG A 270 5.54 -20.80 1.58
N THR A 271 6.52 -20.90 0.69
CA THR A 271 7.85 -20.31 0.91
C THR A 271 7.76 -18.80 1.12
N TRP A 272 6.97 -18.10 0.28
CA TRP A 272 6.79 -16.67 0.40
C TRP A 272 6.04 -16.26 1.68
N LEU A 273 5.02 -17.01 2.11
CA LEU A 273 4.33 -16.77 3.38
C LEU A 273 5.25 -16.99 4.59
N THR A 274 6.08 -18.04 4.55
CA THR A 274 7.07 -18.28 5.60
C THR A 274 8.07 -17.12 5.66
N THR A 275 8.58 -16.67 4.52
CA THR A 275 9.49 -15.52 4.43
C THR A 275 8.81 -14.24 4.97
N ALA A 276 7.56 -13.99 4.62
CA ALA A 276 6.80 -12.83 5.08
C ALA A 276 6.66 -12.84 6.62
N ARG A 277 6.24 -13.98 7.18
CA ARG A 277 6.09 -14.17 8.62
C ARG A 277 7.39 -13.95 9.38
N ASP A 278 8.46 -14.61 8.94
CA ASP A 278 9.75 -14.60 9.65
C ASP A 278 10.39 -13.22 9.64
N ARG A 279 10.27 -12.48 8.52
CA ARG A 279 10.72 -11.08 8.45
C ARG A 279 9.89 -10.17 9.34
N ALA A 280 8.58 -10.29 9.30
CA ALA A 280 7.70 -9.48 10.14
C ALA A 280 7.96 -9.74 11.63
N ALA A 281 8.19 -11.00 12.02
CA ALA A 281 8.59 -11.37 13.39
C ALA A 281 9.92 -10.69 13.78
N SER A 282 10.92 -10.71 12.90
CA SER A 282 12.19 -10.01 13.14
C SER A 282 12.02 -8.50 13.35
N VAL A 283 11.09 -7.85 12.63
CA VAL A 283 10.77 -6.43 12.85
C VAL A 283 10.12 -6.22 14.21
N CYS A 284 9.18 -7.08 14.62
CA CYS A 284 8.56 -7.02 15.93
C CYS A 284 9.60 -7.19 17.06
N ASP A 285 10.55 -8.13 16.92
CA ASP A 285 11.62 -8.35 17.89
C ASP A 285 12.55 -7.16 18.06
N GLN A 286 12.79 -6.41 16.97
CA GLN A 286 13.60 -5.19 17.00
C GLN A 286 12.85 -3.97 17.59
N LEU A 287 11.53 -4.01 17.67
CA LEU A 287 10.64 -2.95 18.15
C LEU A 287 9.92 -3.34 19.45
N THR A 288 10.58 -4.00 20.39
CA THR A 288 9.95 -4.47 21.64
C THR A 288 9.35 -3.35 22.50
N HIS A 289 9.91 -2.14 22.41
CA HIS A 289 9.41 -0.96 23.15
C HIS A 289 9.46 0.27 22.25
N PRO A 290 8.45 0.44 21.35
CA PRO A 290 8.47 1.58 20.44
C PRO A 290 8.13 2.88 21.17
N ASP A 291 9.10 3.81 21.19
CA ASP A 291 9.01 5.10 21.90
C ASP A 291 8.21 6.16 21.13
N ASP A 292 7.93 5.96 19.84
CA ASP A 292 7.24 6.93 19.00
C ASP A 292 6.12 6.31 18.16
N ALA A 293 5.21 7.16 17.68
CA ALA A 293 4.04 6.76 16.92
C ALA A 293 4.40 6.03 15.60
N GLN A 294 5.53 6.40 14.96
CA GLN A 294 5.97 5.76 13.72
C GLN A 294 6.46 4.33 13.99
N ALA A 295 7.24 4.13 15.05
CA ALA A 295 7.70 2.81 15.48
C ALA A 295 6.53 1.92 15.87
N GLN A 296 5.55 2.46 16.62
CA GLN A 296 4.32 1.77 16.99
C GLN A 296 3.51 1.34 15.76
N GLN A 297 3.39 2.21 14.75
CA GLN A 297 2.70 1.86 13.51
C GLN A 297 3.42 0.72 12.77
N ILE A 298 4.76 0.80 12.63
CA ILE A 298 5.55 -0.25 11.98
C ILE A 298 5.38 -1.59 12.71
N GLN A 299 5.42 -1.60 14.04
CA GLN A 299 5.21 -2.78 14.86
C GLN A 299 3.81 -3.37 14.63
N HIS A 300 2.77 -2.56 14.71
CA HIS A 300 1.39 -3.00 14.52
C HIS A 300 1.16 -3.63 13.14
N GLU A 301 1.70 -3.00 12.08
CA GLU A 301 1.63 -3.54 10.73
C GLU A 301 2.41 -4.85 10.61
N ALA A 302 3.57 -4.99 11.26
CA ALA A 302 4.35 -6.22 11.27
C ALA A 302 3.62 -7.36 12.00
N GLU A 303 3.04 -7.09 13.17
CA GLU A 303 2.21 -8.06 13.91
C GLU A 303 1.01 -8.55 13.07
N TYR A 304 0.38 -7.64 12.32
CA TYR A 304 -0.68 -8.03 11.38
C TYR A 304 -0.18 -9.03 10.35
N VAL A 305 0.99 -8.79 9.74
CA VAL A 305 1.59 -9.71 8.76
C VAL A 305 1.90 -11.07 9.38
N VAL A 306 2.44 -11.12 10.60
CA VAL A 306 2.73 -12.38 11.31
C VAL A 306 1.45 -13.19 11.47
N ARG A 307 0.38 -12.57 11.97
CA ARG A 307 -0.92 -13.24 12.19
C ARG A 307 -1.51 -13.75 10.87
N GLU A 308 -1.56 -12.90 9.85
CA GLU A 308 -2.20 -13.24 8.58
C GLU A 308 -1.40 -14.29 7.79
N ALA A 309 -0.08 -14.16 7.72
CA ALA A 309 0.76 -15.18 7.09
C ALA A 309 0.66 -16.54 7.79
N THR A 310 0.58 -16.55 9.13
CA THR A 310 0.37 -17.79 9.90
C THR A 310 -0.99 -18.41 9.59
N ARG A 311 -2.06 -17.62 9.54
CA ARG A 311 -3.41 -18.07 9.17
C ARG A 311 -3.44 -18.68 7.77
N LEU A 312 -2.79 -18.02 6.80
CA LEU A 312 -2.72 -18.50 5.41
C LEU A 312 -1.88 -19.78 5.29
N LEU A 313 -0.77 -19.91 6.04
CA LEU A 313 0.02 -21.16 6.09
C LEU A 313 -0.82 -22.32 6.61
N GLN A 314 -1.55 -22.14 7.72
CA GLN A 314 -2.46 -23.15 8.25
C GLN A 314 -3.54 -23.56 7.22
N ALA A 315 -4.12 -22.59 6.51
CA ALA A 315 -5.09 -22.87 5.46
C ALA A 315 -4.51 -23.61 4.25
N LEU A 316 -3.23 -23.44 3.95
CA LEU A 316 -2.53 -24.24 2.94
C LEU A 316 -2.30 -25.67 3.39
N ASP A 317 -1.89 -25.87 4.67
CA ASP A 317 -1.61 -27.19 5.23
C ASP A 317 -2.87 -28.08 5.35
N THR A 318 -4.05 -27.49 5.54
CA THR A 318 -5.32 -28.23 5.59
C THR A 318 -5.84 -28.66 4.21
N ARG A 319 -5.24 -28.17 3.11
CA ARG A 319 -5.65 -28.48 1.73
C ARG A 319 -4.69 -29.39 0.96
N THR A 320 -3.54 -29.67 1.56
CA THR A 320 -2.54 -30.63 1.07
C THR A 320 -2.69 -31.98 1.75
#